data_62656d57fda8b1836cc64ce5db64ad09
#
_entry.id   62656d57fda8b1836cc64ce5db64ad09
#
_cell.length_a   1.000
_cell.length_b   1.000
_cell.length_c   1.000
_cell.angle_alpha   90.00
_cell.angle_beta   90.00
_cell.angle_gamma   90.00
#
_symmetry.space_group_name_H-M   'P 1'
#
loop_
_entity.id
_entity.type
_entity.pdbx_description
1 polymer ?
#
loop_
_entity_poly.entity_id
_entity_poly.type
_entity_poly.pdbx_seq_one_letter_code
_entity_poly.pdbx_strand_id
1 'polypeptide(L)'
;MEVNKTNKKEVASSRADKADEESTVLATIAAMPDRAMAKRLHAIIKASAPVLSPKTWYGMPAYANKDGKVICFFQSAQKFKTRYATFGFSDAALLDDGSMWPTAFALKKLTAAEEKRISALVKKAVS
;
A
#
# COMPACT_ATOMS: atom_id res chain seq x y z
N MET A 1 10.97 17.59 31.72
CA MET A 1 10.53 18.64 30.77
C MET A 1 10.84 18.31 29.33
N GLU A 2 12.01 17.83 29.06
CA GLU A 2 12.40 17.40 27.70
C GLU A 2 11.55 16.22 27.22
N VAL A 3 11.23 15.28 28.08
CA VAL A 3 10.39 14.11 27.74
C VAL A 3 9.02 14.55 27.23
N ASN A 4 8.39 15.55 27.87
CA ASN A 4 7.08 16.06 27.45
C ASN A 4 7.16 16.81 26.11
N LYS A 5 8.23 17.56 25.88
CA LYS A 5 8.48 18.21 24.59
C LYS A 5 8.71 17.20 23.49
N THR A 6 9.45 16.13 23.78
CA THR A 6 9.71 15.05 22.85
C THR A 6 8.41 14.35 22.46
N ASN A 7 7.56 14.03 23.44
CA ASN A 7 6.27 13.37 23.18
C ASN A 7 5.34 14.24 22.34
N LYS A 8 5.25 15.55 22.61
CA LYS A 8 4.47 16.48 21.81
C LYS A 8 5.02 16.59 20.40
N LYS A 9 6.33 16.62 20.25
CA LYS A 9 7.01 16.68 18.97
C LYS A 9 6.78 15.40 18.18
N GLU A 10 6.83 14.24 18.83
CA GLU A 10 6.57 12.96 18.21
C GLU A 10 5.14 12.84 17.70
N VAL A 11 4.14 13.28 18.45
CA VAL A 11 2.74 13.27 18.02
C VAL A 11 2.52 14.21 16.84
N ALA A 12 3.07 15.43 16.89
CA ALA A 12 2.96 16.39 15.79
C ALA A 12 3.73 15.90 14.57
N SER A 13 4.93 15.36 14.76
CA SER A 13 5.77 14.78 13.73
C SER A 13 5.08 13.59 13.06
N SER A 14 4.42 12.73 13.83
CA SER A 14 3.70 11.57 13.31
C SER A 14 2.58 11.96 12.34
N ARG A 15 1.85 13.04 12.62
CA ARG A 15 0.80 13.56 11.73
C ARG A 15 1.41 14.17 10.47
N ALA A 16 2.45 14.97 10.63
CA ALA A 16 3.17 15.57 9.51
C ALA A 16 3.81 14.49 8.63
N ASP A 17 4.42 13.47 9.26
CA ASP A 17 5.06 12.36 8.57
C ASP A 17 4.05 11.57 7.74
N LYS A 18 2.85 11.33 8.25
CA LYS A 18 1.80 10.62 7.52
C LYS A 18 1.33 11.42 6.30
N ALA A 19 1.13 12.73 6.45
CA ALA A 19 0.76 13.60 5.34
C ALA A 19 1.87 13.66 4.29
N ASP A 20 3.14 13.76 4.74
CA ASP A 20 4.29 13.78 3.87
C ASP A 20 4.49 12.44 3.16
N GLU A 21 4.27 11.34 3.86
CA GLU A 21 4.32 9.99 3.28
C GLU A 21 3.26 9.82 2.20
N GLU A 22 2.03 10.27 2.42
CA GLU A 22 0.98 10.22 1.41
C GLU A 22 1.33 11.07 0.19
N SER A 23 1.82 12.30 0.40
CA SER A 23 2.28 13.16 -0.68
C SER A 23 3.41 12.52 -1.48
N THR A 24 4.36 11.88 -0.81
CA THR A 24 5.48 11.20 -1.43
C THR A 24 5.01 10.01 -2.27
N VAL A 25 4.07 9.21 -1.75
CA VAL A 25 3.48 8.09 -2.48
C VAL A 25 2.75 8.57 -3.72
N LEU A 26 1.95 9.63 -3.61
CA LEU A 26 1.22 10.20 -4.75
C LEU A 26 2.18 10.72 -5.82
N ALA A 27 3.28 11.36 -5.41
CA ALA A 27 4.31 11.81 -6.33
C ALA A 27 5.01 10.64 -7.02
N THR A 28 5.30 9.58 -6.28
CA THR A 28 5.89 8.35 -6.81
C THR A 28 4.97 7.72 -7.86
N ILE A 29 3.68 7.64 -7.56
CA ILE A 29 2.67 7.12 -8.50
C ILE A 29 2.60 7.99 -9.76
N ALA A 30 2.56 9.31 -9.60
CA ALA A 30 2.46 10.24 -10.72
C ALA A 30 3.65 10.13 -11.69
N ALA A 31 4.81 9.74 -11.19
CA ALA A 31 6.03 9.58 -11.98
C ALA A 31 6.12 8.22 -12.68
N MET A 32 5.23 7.28 -12.39
CA MET A 32 5.27 5.95 -12.99
C MET A 32 4.71 5.95 -14.41
N PRO A 33 5.30 5.14 -15.34
CA PRO A 33 4.66 4.91 -16.64
C PRO A 33 3.29 4.26 -16.52
N ASP A 34 3.10 3.36 -15.54
CA ASP A 34 1.82 2.68 -15.28
C ASP A 34 1.00 3.39 -14.18
N ARG A 35 1.08 4.73 -14.16
CA ARG A 35 0.43 5.57 -13.15
C ARG A 35 -1.10 5.45 -13.09
N ALA A 36 -1.74 5.21 -14.23
CA ALA A 36 -3.19 5.05 -14.26
C ALA A 36 -3.64 3.85 -13.42
N MET A 37 -2.95 2.73 -13.57
CA MET A 37 -3.20 1.52 -12.77
C MET A 37 -2.88 1.77 -11.30
N ALA A 38 -1.74 2.38 -11.01
CA ALA A 38 -1.31 2.66 -9.64
C ALA A 38 -2.26 3.63 -8.92
N LYS A 39 -2.75 4.66 -9.61
CA LYS A 39 -3.73 5.61 -9.07
C LYS A 39 -5.05 4.93 -8.73
N ARG A 40 -5.53 4.10 -9.65
CA ARG A 40 -6.79 3.38 -9.43
C ARG A 40 -6.67 2.41 -8.28
N LEU A 41 -5.56 1.68 -8.21
CA LEU A 41 -5.27 0.76 -7.12
C LEU A 41 -5.21 1.49 -5.77
N HIS A 42 -4.56 2.64 -5.74
CA HIS A 42 -4.49 3.49 -4.54
C HIS A 42 -5.90 3.84 -4.04
N ALA A 43 -6.78 4.25 -4.95
CA ALA A 43 -8.17 4.59 -4.61
C ALA A 43 -8.93 3.38 -4.06
N ILE A 44 -8.75 2.21 -4.67
CA ILE A 44 -9.39 0.96 -4.23
C ILE A 44 -8.94 0.58 -2.82
N ILE A 45 -7.64 0.64 -2.57
CA ILE A 45 -7.08 0.28 -1.26
C ILE A 45 -7.59 1.24 -0.18
N LYS A 46 -7.58 2.54 -0.44
CA LYS A 46 -8.06 3.53 0.52
C LYS A 46 -9.55 3.35 0.82
N ALA A 47 -10.35 3.03 -0.17
CA ALA A 47 -11.78 2.79 0.01
C ALA A 47 -12.04 1.47 0.74
N SER A 48 -11.27 0.42 0.45
CA SER A 48 -11.46 -0.92 1.00
C SER A 48 -10.94 -1.05 2.43
N ALA A 49 -9.85 -0.37 2.75
CA ALA A 49 -9.22 -0.44 4.07
C ALA A 49 -8.70 0.95 4.48
N PRO A 50 -9.60 1.86 4.94
CA PRO A 50 -9.20 3.21 5.32
C PRO A 50 -8.18 3.26 6.47
N VAL A 51 -8.06 2.17 7.23
CA VAL A 51 -7.08 2.08 8.33
C VAL A 51 -5.64 2.02 7.84
N LEU A 52 -5.43 1.69 6.56
CA LEU A 52 -4.09 1.61 6.00
C LEU A 52 -3.56 3.00 5.64
N SER A 53 -2.29 3.23 5.91
CA SER A 53 -1.59 4.46 5.59
C SER A 53 -0.62 4.23 4.44
N PRO A 54 -0.69 5.04 3.37
CA PRO A 54 0.25 4.90 2.26
C PRO A 54 1.65 5.35 2.66
N LYS A 55 2.65 4.65 2.16
CA LYS A 55 4.06 5.01 2.36
C LYS A 55 4.88 4.52 1.17
N THR A 56 6.06 5.11 0.97
CA THR A 56 7.01 4.62 -0.01
C THR A 56 7.87 3.55 0.64
N TRP A 57 7.98 2.39 -0.03
CA TRP A 57 8.70 1.23 0.49
C TRP A 57 9.52 0.63 -0.65
N TYR A 58 10.85 0.75 -0.54
CA TYR A 58 11.77 0.35 -1.62
C TYR A 58 11.38 0.95 -2.98
N GLY A 59 10.97 2.23 -2.97
CA GLY A 59 10.54 2.93 -4.18
C GLY A 59 9.18 2.51 -4.72
N MET A 60 8.41 1.76 -3.95
CA MET A 60 7.08 1.29 -4.32
C MET A 60 6.00 1.91 -3.44
N PRO A 61 4.79 2.16 -3.99
CA PRO A 61 3.65 2.47 -3.14
C PRO A 61 3.31 1.27 -2.26
N ALA A 62 3.24 1.49 -0.97
CA ALA A 62 2.90 0.46 0.01
C ALA A 62 1.88 1.01 0.98
N TYR A 63 1.19 0.11 1.68
CA TYR A 63 0.09 0.47 2.57
C TYR A 63 0.28 -0.28 3.88
N ALA A 64 0.50 0.49 4.94
CA ALA A 64 0.88 -0.03 6.25
C ALA A 64 -0.26 0.08 7.25
N ASN A 65 -0.30 -0.85 8.21
CA ASN A 65 -1.25 -0.80 9.31
C ASN A 65 -0.79 0.22 10.38
N LYS A 66 -1.57 0.36 11.44
CA LYS A 66 -1.29 1.30 12.53
C LYS A 66 0.05 1.03 13.25
N ASP A 67 0.54 -0.20 13.17
CA ASP A 67 1.83 -0.59 13.77
C ASP A 67 3.00 -0.36 12.81
N GLY A 68 2.74 0.23 11.65
CA GLY A 68 3.76 0.53 10.66
C GLY A 68 4.16 -0.65 9.79
N LYS A 69 3.48 -1.78 9.91
CA LYS A 69 3.78 -2.97 9.11
C LYS A 69 3.10 -2.88 7.75
N VAL A 70 3.85 -3.11 6.69
CA VAL A 70 3.31 -3.11 5.33
C VAL A 70 2.35 -4.28 5.17
N ILE A 71 1.14 -3.99 4.70
CA ILE A 71 0.12 -5.00 4.43
C ILE A 71 0.14 -5.37 2.95
N CYS A 72 0.16 -4.39 2.06
CA CYS A 72 0.22 -4.64 0.62
C CYS A 72 1.04 -3.56 -0.08
N PHE A 73 1.43 -3.86 -1.33
CA PHE A 73 2.29 -2.96 -2.12
C PHE A 73 2.06 -3.18 -3.61
N PHE A 74 2.45 -2.17 -4.40
CA PHE A 74 2.40 -2.21 -5.85
C PHE A 74 3.80 -2.08 -6.43
N GLN A 75 4.19 -3.05 -7.26
CA GLN A 75 5.47 -3.03 -7.96
C GLN A 75 5.23 -2.75 -9.44
N SER A 76 5.75 -1.63 -9.93
CA SER A 76 5.62 -1.20 -11.32
C SER A 76 6.33 -2.18 -12.26
N ALA A 77 5.66 -2.59 -13.34
CA ALA A 77 6.24 -3.46 -14.35
C ALA A 77 7.43 -2.78 -15.06
N GLN A 78 7.26 -1.52 -15.44
CA GLN A 78 8.28 -0.81 -16.20
C GLN A 78 9.49 -0.42 -15.35
N LYS A 79 9.24 0.02 -14.11
CA LYS A 79 10.32 0.38 -13.21
C LYS A 79 11.25 -0.79 -12.91
N PHE A 80 10.68 -1.98 -12.74
CA PHE A 80 11.44 -3.18 -12.39
C PHE A 80 11.71 -4.09 -13.61
N LYS A 81 11.36 -3.63 -14.81
CA LYS A 81 11.61 -4.31 -16.09
C LYS A 81 11.05 -5.73 -16.11
N THR A 82 9.80 -5.86 -15.65
CA THR A 82 9.08 -7.12 -15.63
C THR A 82 7.95 -7.10 -16.66
N ARG A 83 7.45 -8.28 -17.00
CA ARG A 83 6.39 -8.48 -17.99
C ARG A 83 5.02 -8.01 -17.51
N TYR A 84 4.83 -7.93 -16.21
CA TYR A 84 3.58 -7.52 -15.55
C TYR A 84 3.91 -6.75 -14.27
N ALA A 85 2.97 -5.95 -13.80
CA ALA A 85 3.08 -5.36 -12.48
C ALA A 85 2.74 -6.40 -11.41
N THR A 86 3.20 -6.19 -10.19
CA THR A 86 2.91 -7.09 -9.07
C THR A 86 2.11 -6.34 -8.01
N PHE A 87 0.97 -6.90 -7.63
CA PHE A 87 0.26 -6.50 -6.43
C PHE A 87 0.52 -7.57 -5.38
N GLY A 88 1.20 -7.21 -4.31
CA GLY A 88 1.65 -8.17 -3.31
C GLY A 88 1.20 -7.84 -1.92
N PHE A 89 1.16 -8.88 -1.08
CA PHE A 89 0.87 -8.79 0.34
C PHE A 89 2.07 -9.28 1.13
N SER A 90 2.33 -8.66 2.26
CA SER A 90 3.43 -9.06 3.13
C SER A 90 2.95 -9.99 4.24
N ASP A 91 3.87 -10.39 5.10
CA ASP A 91 3.61 -11.30 6.22
C ASP A 91 2.49 -10.83 7.16
N ALA A 92 2.34 -9.52 7.31
CA ALA A 92 1.33 -8.96 8.22
C ALA A 92 -0.11 -9.00 7.67
N ALA A 93 -0.29 -9.38 6.39
CA ALA A 93 -1.61 -9.50 5.78
C ALA A 93 -2.30 -10.80 6.23
N LEU A 94 -3.55 -10.69 6.67
CA LEU A 94 -4.30 -11.83 7.22
C LEU A 94 -5.05 -12.57 6.11
N LEU A 95 -4.29 -13.19 5.20
CA LEU A 95 -4.84 -13.93 4.06
C LEU A 95 -4.82 -15.44 4.23
N ASP A 96 -4.46 -15.90 5.41
CA ASP A 96 -4.28 -17.31 5.72
C ASP A 96 -5.48 -18.16 5.26
N ASP A 97 -5.17 -19.23 4.56
CA ASP A 97 -6.15 -20.18 4.03
C ASP A 97 -5.49 -21.55 4.00
N GLY A 98 -5.70 -22.34 5.04
CA GLY A 98 -5.02 -23.60 5.23
C GLY A 98 -3.53 -23.40 5.48
N SER A 99 -2.71 -24.25 4.88
CA SER A 99 -1.25 -24.22 5.03
C SER A 99 -0.54 -23.57 3.84
N MET A 100 -1.28 -23.16 2.83
CA MET A 100 -0.73 -22.51 1.63
C MET A 100 -1.76 -21.57 1.01
N TRP A 101 -1.34 -20.33 0.74
CA TRP A 101 -2.19 -19.33 0.08
C TRP A 101 -1.34 -18.36 -0.73
N PRO A 102 -1.93 -17.76 -1.80
CA PRO A 102 -1.19 -16.79 -2.60
C PRO A 102 -1.00 -15.46 -1.86
N THR A 103 0.17 -14.86 -2.02
CA THR A 103 0.48 -13.55 -1.43
C THR A 103 0.87 -12.50 -2.46
N ALA A 104 1.13 -12.90 -3.70
CA ALA A 104 1.49 -11.97 -4.76
C ALA A 104 0.74 -12.33 -6.05
N PHE A 105 0.34 -11.30 -6.78
CA PHE A 105 -0.49 -11.44 -7.97
C PHE A 105 0.12 -10.65 -9.13
N ALA A 106 0.20 -11.28 -10.30
CA ALA A 106 0.57 -10.61 -11.54
C ALA A 106 -0.61 -9.74 -11.99
N LEU A 107 -0.34 -8.50 -12.33
CA LEU A 107 -1.38 -7.54 -12.73
C LEU A 107 -1.02 -6.91 -14.07
N LYS A 108 -1.74 -7.29 -15.12
CA LYS A 108 -1.56 -6.73 -16.46
C LYS A 108 -2.54 -5.60 -16.76
N LYS A 109 -3.77 -5.75 -16.30
CA LYS A 109 -4.85 -4.79 -16.46
C LYS A 109 -5.67 -4.73 -15.19
N LEU A 110 -6.31 -3.60 -14.97
CA LEU A 110 -7.18 -3.42 -13.81
C LEU A 110 -8.60 -3.19 -14.33
N THR A 111 -9.28 -4.29 -14.66
CA THR A 111 -10.69 -4.26 -15.06
C THR A 111 -11.59 -4.35 -13.83
N ALA A 112 -12.92 -4.23 -14.02
CA ALA A 112 -13.87 -4.32 -12.92
C ALA A 112 -13.72 -5.63 -12.12
N ALA A 113 -13.39 -6.73 -12.79
CA ALA A 113 -13.19 -8.03 -12.14
C ALA A 113 -12.00 -8.02 -11.19
N GLU A 114 -10.85 -7.49 -11.63
CA GLU A 114 -9.66 -7.37 -10.80
C GLU A 114 -9.87 -6.39 -9.66
N GLU A 115 -10.54 -5.26 -9.91
CA GLU A 115 -10.85 -4.28 -8.87
C GLU A 115 -11.65 -4.89 -7.73
N LYS A 116 -12.67 -5.67 -8.08
CA LYS A 116 -13.53 -6.35 -7.11
C LYS A 116 -12.75 -7.39 -6.30
N ARG A 117 -11.91 -8.17 -6.98
CA ARG A 117 -11.07 -9.18 -6.33
C ARG A 117 -10.07 -8.54 -5.38
N ILE A 118 -9.41 -7.47 -5.81
CA ILE A 118 -8.42 -6.74 -4.99
C ILE A 118 -9.10 -6.14 -3.76
N SER A 119 -10.27 -5.51 -3.94
CA SER A 119 -11.03 -4.95 -2.82
C SER A 119 -11.33 -6.02 -1.76
N ALA A 120 -11.78 -7.20 -2.19
CA ALA A 120 -12.06 -8.31 -1.28
C ALA A 120 -10.81 -8.80 -0.55
N LEU A 121 -9.69 -8.92 -1.26
CA LEU A 121 -8.41 -9.34 -0.68
C LEU A 121 -7.90 -8.33 0.36
N VAL A 122 -7.97 -7.05 0.03
CA VAL A 122 -7.51 -5.98 0.95
C VAL A 122 -8.36 -5.96 2.22
N LYS A 123 -9.68 -6.10 2.10
CA LYS A 123 -10.58 -6.18 3.25
C LYS A 123 -10.26 -7.37 4.13
N LYS A 124 -10.01 -8.53 3.53
CA LYS A 124 -9.62 -9.74 4.26
C LYS A 124 -8.28 -9.55 4.97
N ALA A 125 -7.33 -8.94 4.29
CA ALA A 125 -5.97 -8.76 4.79
C ALA A 125 -5.90 -7.96 6.09
N VAL A 126 -6.84 -7.06 6.34
CA VAL A 126 -6.87 -6.19 7.53
C VAL A 126 -7.87 -6.67 8.58
N SER A 127 -8.65 -7.70 8.32
CA SER A 127 -9.60 -8.26 9.29
C SER A 127 -8.87 -9.08 10.33
#